data_216d1d7ced7b5e639ad5f6cdb152225b
#
_entry.id   216d1d7ced7b5e639ad5f6cdb152225b
#
_cell.length_a   1.000
_cell.length_b   1.000
_cell.length_c   1.000
_cell.angle_alpha   90.00
_cell.angle_beta   90.00
_cell.angle_gamma   90.00
#
_symmetry.space_group_name_H-M   'P 1'
#
loop_
_entity.id
_entity.type
_entity.pdbx_description
1 polymer ?
#
loop_
_entity_poly.entity_id
_entity_poly.type
_entity_poly.pdbx_seq_one_letter_code
_entity_poly.pdbx_strand_id
1 'polypeptide(L)'
;MMLFRRSFIAAATAALTVSALPALAQETTPAPAESAQTAEQMPQGKVLPDIVLGQADAPVTIVEYASFTCPHCAAFHDENLPKLKAEYIDTGKVKFIQRDVYFDAVGLWAGILARCGGDDKYYAVSDLLMSGQKTWLDAKTMDDISANLRKVGAKAGMTPEQMDACWNDKQKVADLVATFQTHATADKVEGTPSFVIDGEKVSNQPWDEMKKVIDAKLAAKG
;
A
#
# COMPACT_ATOMS: atom_id res chain seq x y z
N MET A 1 -44.96 -0.72 -47.37
CA MET A 1 -46.35 -1.20 -47.26
C MET A 1 -46.81 -0.70 -45.89
N MET A 2 -47.45 0.44 -45.87
CA MET A 2 -48.89 0.64 -45.52
C MET A 2 -49.12 0.31 -44.03
N LEU A 3 -49.75 1.14 -43.20
CA LEU A 3 -50.76 2.20 -43.37
C LEU A 3 -50.86 3.01 -42.07
N PHE A 4 -51.02 4.27 -42.27
CA PHE A 4 -51.70 5.28 -41.47
C PHE A 4 -52.93 4.79 -40.70
N ARG A 5 -53.15 5.36 -39.48
CA ARG A 5 -54.49 5.86 -39.15
C ARG A 5 -54.42 7.00 -38.09
N ARG A 6 -54.95 8.10 -38.55
CA ARG A 6 -55.37 9.31 -37.81
C ARG A 6 -56.72 9.09 -37.15
N SER A 7 -56.99 9.88 -36.15
CA SER A 7 -58.30 10.53 -35.80
C SER A 7 -58.59 10.34 -34.31
N PHE A 8 -59.17 11.20 -33.50
CA PHE A 8 -59.87 12.49 -33.69
C PHE A 8 -59.88 13.26 -32.35
N ILE A 9 -60.02 14.54 -32.48
CA ILE A 9 -60.22 15.57 -31.42
C ILE A 9 -61.61 15.39 -30.78
N ALA A 10 -61.69 15.56 -29.45
CA ALA A 10 -62.90 16.00 -28.81
C ALA A 10 -62.55 16.97 -27.65
N ALA A 11 -62.88 18.22 -27.85
CA ALA A 11 -62.88 19.27 -26.86
C ALA A 11 -64.14 19.16 -25.99
N ALA A 12 -63.99 19.20 -24.69
CA ALA A 12 -65.08 19.42 -23.75
C ALA A 12 -64.66 20.49 -22.74
N THR A 13 -65.22 21.64 -22.91
CA THR A 13 -65.22 22.76 -21.95
C THR A 13 -66.12 22.43 -20.78
N ALA A 14 -65.60 22.51 -19.55
CA ALA A 14 -66.43 22.53 -18.34
C ALA A 14 -65.89 23.56 -17.33
N ALA A 15 -66.85 24.28 -16.77
CA ALA A 15 -66.75 25.52 -16.05
C ALA A 15 -65.99 25.48 -14.72
N LEU A 16 -65.35 26.62 -14.41
CA LEU A 16 -64.74 26.95 -13.13
C LEU A 16 -65.76 27.07 -12.02
N THR A 17 -65.59 26.32 -10.94
CA THR A 17 -66.11 26.71 -9.61
C THR A 17 -64.88 26.85 -8.69
N VAL A 18 -64.67 28.11 -8.30
CA VAL A 18 -63.65 28.48 -7.31
C VAL A 18 -64.26 28.21 -5.92
N SER A 19 -63.76 27.14 -5.27
CA SER A 19 -63.98 26.89 -3.85
C SER A 19 -62.74 27.33 -3.08
N ALA A 20 -62.87 28.41 -2.31
CA ALA A 20 -61.87 28.88 -1.37
C ALA A 20 -61.70 27.88 -0.21
N LEU A 21 -60.59 27.24 -0.08
CA LEU A 21 -60.21 26.48 1.10
C LEU A 21 -59.33 27.36 2.00
N PRO A 22 -59.47 27.30 3.35
CA PRO A 22 -58.67 28.07 4.26
C PRO A 22 -57.16 27.51 4.24
N ALA A 23 -56.24 28.43 4.16
CA ALA A 23 -54.81 28.15 4.28
C ALA A 23 -54.51 27.68 5.72
N LEU A 24 -54.26 26.39 5.89
CA LEU A 24 -53.59 25.86 7.06
C LEU A 24 -52.12 26.28 6.99
N ALA A 25 -51.72 27.16 7.90
CA ALA A 25 -50.32 27.51 8.11
C ALA A 25 -49.55 26.22 8.49
N GLN A 26 -48.74 25.71 7.57
CA GLN A 26 -47.74 24.71 7.90
C GLN A 26 -46.61 25.40 8.69
N GLU A 27 -46.55 25.11 9.98
CA GLU A 27 -45.37 25.37 10.78
C GLU A 27 -44.22 24.55 10.16
N THR A 28 -43.33 25.25 9.49
CA THR A 28 -42.05 24.67 9.05
C THR A 28 -41.15 24.46 10.28
N THR A 29 -41.18 23.27 10.83
CA THR A 29 -40.17 22.83 11.78
C THR A 29 -38.81 22.91 11.07
N PRO A 30 -37.82 23.65 11.62
CA PRO A 30 -36.48 23.64 11.04
C PRO A 30 -35.96 22.22 11.13
N ALA A 31 -35.55 21.63 9.98
CA ALA A 31 -34.81 20.40 9.96
C ALA A 31 -33.55 20.54 10.83
N PRO A 32 -33.19 19.52 11.64
CA PRO A 32 -31.92 19.56 12.37
C PRO A 32 -30.80 19.80 11.37
N ALA A 33 -29.98 20.81 11.62
CA ALA A 33 -28.75 21.04 10.87
C ALA A 33 -27.94 19.78 11.02
N GLU A 34 -27.91 18.98 9.95
CA GLU A 34 -27.03 17.85 9.78
C GLU A 34 -25.62 18.41 9.90
N SER A 35 -25.01 18.16 11.06
CA SER A 35 -23.61 18.47 11.28
C SER A 35 -22.84 17.70 10.23
N ALA A 36 -22.46 18.36 9.14
CA ALA A 36 -21.48 17.88 8.19
C ALA A 36 -20.20 17.66 8.98
N GLN A 37 -20.00 16.44 9.47
CA GLN A 37 -18.71 15.97 9.92
C GLN A 37 -17.81 16.11 8.70
N THR A 38 -16.97 17.13 8.71
CA THR A 38 -15.89 17.30 7.75
C THR A 38 -15.06 16.02 7.84
N ALA A 39 -15.24 15.12 6.89
CA ALA A 39 -14.34 13.99 6.72
C ALA A 39 -12.96 14.62 6.55
N GLU A 40 -12.11 14.46 7.57
CA GLU A 40 -10.77 15.01 7.57
C GLU A 40 -10.00 14.36 6.42
N GLN A 41 -9.86 15.10 5.32
CA GLN A 41 -9.23 14.63 4.12
C GLN A 41 -7.78 14.24 4.43
N MET A 42 -7.39 13.00 4.07
CA MET A 42 -6.00 12.59 4.15
C MET A 42 -5.13 13.57 3.34
N PRO A 43 -3.94 13.92 3.83
CA PRO A 43 -3.03 14.78 3.10
C PRO A 43 -2.62 14.13 1.77
N GLN A 44 -2.24 14.95 0.78
CA GLN A 44 -1.70 14.45 -0.45
C GLN A 44 -0.32 13.84 -0.18
N GLY A 45 -0.12 12.57 -0.55
CA GLY A 45 1.15 11.87 -0.40
C GLY A 45 2.13 12.24 -1.52
N LYS A 46 3.41 12.22 -1.19
CA LYS A 46 4.53 12.34 -2.14
C LYS A 46 5.27 11.02 -2.25
N VAL A 47 5.92 10.79 -3.38
CA VAL A 47 6.79 9.62 -3.58
C VAL A 47 8.07 9.81 -2.76
N LEU A 48 8.35 8.84 -1.89
CA LEU A 48 9.56 8.81 -1.09
C LEU A 48 10.74 8.21 -1.89
N PRO A 49 11.98 8.60 -1.58
CA PRO A 49 13.14 7.97 -2.19
C PRO A 49 13.27 6.50 -1.78
N ASP A 50 13.88 5.72 -2.66
CA ASP A 50 14.25 4.35 -2.34
C ASP A 50 15.34 4.29 -1.26
N ILE A 51 15.24 3.30 -0.37
CA ILE A 51 16.28 2.99 0.60
C ILE A 51 17.14 1.86 0.02
N VAL A 52 18.41 2.14 -0.18
CA VAL A 52 19.35 1.20 -0.81
C VAL A 52 20.06 0.37 0.25
N LEU A 53 20.08 -0.95 0.06
CA LEU A 53 20.95 -1.88 0.78
C LEU A 53 22.15 -2.23 -0.11
N GLY A 54 23.36 -2.02 0.39
CA GLY A 54 24.60 -2.20 -0.35
C GLY A 54 25.20 -0.89 -0.87
N GLN A 55 26.12 -1.00 -1.83
CA GLN A 55 26.80 0.16 -2.39
C GLN A 55 25.92 0.87 -3.43
N ALA A 56 25.74 2.19 -3.29
CA ALA A 56 24.84 2.95 -4.15
C ALA A 56 25.28 2.96 -5.64
N ASP A 57 26.55 2.76 -5.91
CA ASP A 57 27.17 2.70 -7.24
C ASP A 57 27.35 1.27 -7.77
N ALA A 58 26.80 0.25 -7.08
CA ALA A 58 26.83 -1.13 -7.54
C ALA A 58 26.25 -1.26 -8.96
N PRO A 59 26.91 -2.07 -9.85
CA PRO A 59 26.58 -2.12 -11.28
C PRO A 59 25.17 -2.67 -11.57
N VAL A 60 24.65 -3.56 -10.73
CA VAL A 60 23.32 -4.17 -10.90
C VAL A 60 22.39 -3.71 -9.80
N THR A 61 21.17 -3.36 -10.18
CA THR A 61 20.08 -2.98 -9.26
C THR A 61 19.04 -4.09 -9.20
N ILE A 62 18.70 -4.54 -7.99
CA ILE A 62 17.57 -5.44 -7.75
C ILE A 62 16.54 -4.69 -6.90
N VAL A 63 15.34 -4.55 -7.44
CA VAL A 63 14.19 -4.06 -6.71
C VAL A 63 13.27 -5.24 -6.40
N GLU A 64 12.97 -5.46 -5.13
CA GLU A 64 11.94 -6.37 -4.67
C GLU A 64 10.68 -5.60 -4.29
N TYR A 65 9.55 -5.99 -4.82
CA TYR A 65 8.22 -5.59 -4.35
C TYR A 65 7.74 -6.61 -3.34
N ALA A 66 7.69 -6.23 -2.08
CA ALA A 66 7.40 -7.13 -0.96
C ALA A 66 6.28 -6.63 -0.07
N SER A 67 5.44 -7.53 0.42
CA SER A 67 4.47 -7.23 1.47
C SER A 67 4.87 -7.93 2.77
N PHE A 68 4.79 -7.22 3.88
CA PHE A 68 5.07 -7.77 5.20
C PHE A 68 4.06 -8.85 5.65
N THR A 69 2.90 -8.93 4.98
CA THR A 69 1.90 -9.98 5.23
C THR A 69 1.99 -11.16 4.26
N CYS A 70 2.88 -11.08 3.24
CA CYS A 70 3.05 -12.14 2.25
C CYS A 70 4.00 -13.25 2.74
N PRO A 71 3.55 -14.50 2.87
CA PRO A 71 4.42 -15.58 3.35
C PRO A 71 5.55 -15.94 2.38
N HIS A 72 5.36 -15.71 1.07
CA HIS A 72 6.42 -15.93 0.08
C HIS A 72 7.51 -14.86 0.15
N CYS A 73 7.18 -13.62 0.56
CA CYS A 73 8.18 -12.60 0.85
C CYS A 73 9.00 -12.98 2.08
N ALA A 74 8.35 -13.40 3.16
CA ALA A 74 9.07 -13.90 4.34
C ALA A 74 10.00 -15.06 3.99
N ALA A 75 9.54 -16.03 3.19
CA ALA A 75 10.40 -17.14 2.73
C ALA A 75 11.60 -16.66 1.91
N PHE A 76 11.43 -15.70 1.01
CA PHE A 76 12.55 -15.11 0.26
C PHE A 76 13.55 -14.43 1.21
N HIS A 77 13.08 -13.68 2.19
CA HIS A 77 13.92 -13.00 3.17
C HIS A 77 14.66 -13.98 4.10
N ASP A 78 14.04 -15.10 4.45
CA ASP A 78 14.68 -16.12 5.29
C ASP A 78 15.71 -16.98 4.51
N GLU A 79 15.42 -17.31 3.24
CA GLU A 79 16.17 -18.34 2.50
C GLU A 79 17.12 -17.75 1.45
N ASN A 80 16.71 -16.71 0.72
CA ASN A 80 17.41 -16.21 -0.45
C ASN A 80 18.12 -14.88 -0.22
N LEU A 81 17.51 -13.94 0.51
CA LEU A 81 18.13 -12.64 0.78
C LEU A 81 19.49 -12.76 1.51
N PRO A 82 19.69 -13.67 2.49
CA PRO A 82 21.01 -13.86 3.09
C PRO A 82 22.08 -14.29 2.07
N LYS A 83 21.74 -15.14 1.09
CA LYS A 83 22.64 -15.55 0.01
C LYS A 83 22.93 -14.40 -0.94
N LEU A 84 21.88 -13.67 -1.35
CA LEU A 84 22.00 -12.47 -2.18
C LEU A 84 22.90 -11.43 -1.49
N LYS A 85 22.72 -11.25 -0.18
CA LYS A 85 23.54 -10.34 0.60
C LYS A 85 25.00 -10.77 0.61
N ALA A 86 25.30 -12.00 0.96
CA ALA A 86 26.69 -12.50 1.09
C ALA A 86 27.44 -12.58 -0.26
N GLU A 87 26.74 -13.01 -1.33
CA GLU A 87 27.39 -13.26 -2.63
C GLU A 87 27.49 -12.00 -3.51
N TYR A 88 26.56 -11.04 -3.33
CA TYR A 88 26.43 -9.91 -4.26
C TYR A 88 26.35 -8.54 -3.60
N ILE A 89 25.56 -8.35 -2.55
CA ILE A 89 25.36 -7.02 -1.95
C ILE A 89 26.62 -6.61 -1.18
N ASP A 90 27.09 -7.46 -0.26
CA ASP A 90 28.28 -7.19 0.57
C ASP A 90 29.58 -7.14 -0.25
N THR A 91 29.56 -7.73 -1.44
CA THR A 91 30.69 -7.69 -2.40
C THR A 91 30.62 -6.49 -3.36
N GLY A 92 29.61 -5.63 -3.23
CA GLY A 92 29.45 -4.42 -4.05
C GLY A 92 29.01 -4.68 -5.50
N LYS A 93 28.58 -5.88 -5.83
CA LYS A 93 28.12 -6.24 -7.18
C LYS A 93 26.67 -5.85 -7.44
N VAL A 94 25.85 -5.82 -6.38
CA VAL A 94 24.42 -5.55 -6.43
C VAL A 94 24.05 -4.51 -5.38
N LYS A 95 23.20 -3.58 -5.73
CA LYS A 95 22.39 -2.82 -4.79
C LYS A 95 20.98 -3.36 -4.78
N PHE A 96 20.46 -3.54 -3.57
CA PHE A 96 19.12 -4.06 -3.35
C PHE A 96 18.20 -2.98 -2.80
N ILE A 97 16.96 -2.96 -3.28
CA ILE A 97 15.91 -2.02 -2.87
C ILE A 97 14.67 -2.85 -2.58
N GLN A 98 14.15 -2.77 -1.36
CA GLN A 98 12.82 -3.28 -1.04
C GLN A 98 11.81 -2.14 -1.18
N ARG A 99 10.78 -2.34 -2.01
CA ARG A 99 9.61 -1.48 -2.14
C ARG A 99 8.41 -2.16 -1.51
N ASP A 100 7.88 -1.55 -0.47
CA ASP A 100 6.77 -2.11 0.29
C ASP A 100 5.48 -2.07 -0.52
N VAL A 101 4.71 -3.17 -0.44
CA VAL A 101 3.40 -3.34 -1.07
C VAL A 101 2.34 -3.51 0.01
N TYR A 102 1.29 -2.71 -0.05
CA TYR A 102 0.24 -2.67 0.96
C TYR A 102 -1.08 -3.17 0.37
N PHE A 103 -1.31 -4.50 0.42
CA PHE A 103 -2.58 -5.10 0.01
C PHE A 103 -3.66 -4.98 1.08
N ASP A 104 -3.27 -4.76 2.32
CA ASP A 104 -4.15 -4.70 3.48
C ASP A 104 -3.62 -3.70 4.53
N ALA A 105 -4.47 -3.37 5.50
CA ALA A 105 -4.13 -2.44 6.57
C ALA A 105 -3.01 -2.95 7.48
N VAL A 106 -2.91 -4.25 7.69
CA VAL A 106 -1.88 -4.86 8.54
C VAL A 106 -0.50 -4.72 7.90
N GLY A 107 -0.42 -4.96 6.57
CA GLY A 107 0.79 -4.72 5.79
C GLY A 107 1.24 -3.26 5.84
N LEU A 108 0.28 -2.32 5.76
CA LEU A 108 0.58 -0.89 5.89
C LEU A 108 1.08 -0.55 7.31
N TRP A 109 0.47 -1.08 8.37
CA TRP A 109 0.94 -0.86 9.74
C TRP A 109 2.37 -1.37 9.95
N ALA A 110 2.70 -2.53 9.39
CA ALA A 110 4.06 -3.06 9.42
C ALA A 110 5.03 -2.16 8.63
N GLY A 111 4.64 -1.67 7.45
CA GLY A 111 5.45 -0.75 6.65
C GLY A 111 5.69 0.60 7.33
N ILE A 112 4.67 1.15 8.01
CA ILE A 112 4.83 2.36 8.84
C ILE A 112 5.87 2.10 9.94
N LEU A 113 5.79 0.93 10.61
CA LEU A 113 6.74 0.55 11.65
C LEU A 113 8.16 0.39 11.09
N ALA A 114 8.32 -0.24 9.92
CA ALA A 114 9.61 -0.40 9.27
C ALA A 114 10.29 0.93 9.00
N ARG A 115 9.51 1.95 8.63
CA ARG A 115 9.99 3.31 8.35
C ARG A 115 10.03 4.23 9.58
N CYS A 116 9.60 3.74 10.74
CA CYS A 116 9.51 4.55 11.96
C CYS A 116 10.88 4.93 12.54
N GLY A 117 11.84 4.05 12.44
CA GLY A 117 13.20 4.27 12.98
C GLY A 117 14.10 5.14 12.10
N GLY A 118 13.62 5.62 10.95
CA GLY A 118 14.42 6.29 9.93
C GLY A 118 15.02 5.30 8.93
N ASP A 119 15.59 5.86 7.84
CA ASP A 119 16.09 5.07 6.72
C ASP A 119 17.22 4.12 7.10
N ASP A 120 18.08 4.54 8.00
CA ASP A 120 19.21 3.73 8.50
C ASP A 120 18.79 2.46 9.23
N LYS A 121 17.59 2.42 9.78
CA LYS A 121 17.06 1.27 10.52
C LYS A 121 16.06 0.44 9.70
N TYR A 122 15.68 0.91 8.52
CA TYR A 122 14.62 0.30 7.72
C TYR A 122 14.87 -1.21 7.50
N TYR A 123 16.03 -1.59 6.99
CA TYR A 123 16.31 -3.01 6.71
C TYR A 123 16.39 -3.87 7.97
N ALA A 124 16.89 -3.32 9.07
CA ALA A 124 16.91 -4.05 10.35
C ALA A 124 15.48 -4.31 10.88
N VAL A 125 14.58 -3.34 10.73
CA VAL A 125 13.18 -3.53 11.13
C VAL A 125 12.43 -4.43 10.14
N SER A 126 12.69 -4.27 8.84
CA SER A 126 12.14 -5.15 7.79
C SER A 126 12.50 -6.61 8.04
N ASP A 127 13.76 -6.90 8.37
CA ASP A 127 14.23 -8.24 8.71
C ASP A 127 13.50 -8.82 9.92
N LEU A 128 13.32 -8.04 10.99
CA LEU A 128 12.54 -8.47 12.17
C LEU A 128 11.06 -8.74 11.83
N LEU A 129 10.48 -7.97 10.92
CA LEU A 129 9.10 -8.15 10.48
C LEU A 129 8.96 -9.42 9.63
N MET A 130 9.85 -9.62 8.66
CA MET A 130 9.83 -10.77 7.74
C MET A 130 10.12 -12.08 8.49
N SER A 131 11.21 -12.15 9.24
CA SER A 131 11.60 -13.36 9.99
C SER A 131 10.62 -13.68 11.12
N GLY A 132 10.02 -12.66 11.73
CA GLY A 132 9.00 -12.81 12.77
C GLY A 132 7.57 -12.97 12.25
N GLN A 133 7.33 -12.99 10.93
CA GLN A 133 6.01 -12.84 10.32
C GLN A 133 4.95 -13.79 10.91
N LYS A 134 5.24 -15.07 11.00
CA LYS A 134 4.31 -16.07 11.55
C LYS A 134 3.93 -15.76 13.00
N THR A 135 4.85 -15.19 13.78
CA THR A 135 4.63 -14.90 15.20
C THR A 135 3.78 -13.64 15.39
N TRP A 136 4.09 -12.55 14.67
CA TRP A 136 3.33 -11.32 14.87
C TRP A 136 1.98 -11.31 14.15
N LEU A 137 1.80 -12.15 13.10
CA LEU A 137 0.50 -12.40 12.47
C LEU A 137 -0.37 -13.42 13.21
N ASP A 138 0.17 -14.21 14.16
CA ASP A 138 -0.62 -15.13 14.99
C ASP A 138 -1.42 -14.33 16.02
N ALA A 139 -2.58 -13.86 15.59
CA ALA A 139 -3.45 -12.98 16.35
C ALA A 139 -4.92 -13.21 15.96
N LYS A 140 -5.82 -12.98 16.92
CA LYS A 140 -7.27 -13.15 16.70
C LYS A 140 -7.98 -11.85 16.40
N THR A 141 -7.39 -10.73 16.78
CA THR A 141 -7.97 -9.40 16.65
C THR A 141 -6.95 -8.41 16.09
N MET A 142 -7.41 -7.27 15.59
CA MET A 142 -6.54 -6.19 15.14
C MET A 142 -5.74 -5.59 16.31
N ASP A 143 -6.30 -5.58 17.51
CA ASP A 143 -5.60 -5.13 18.72
C ASP A 143 -4.43 -6.07 19.07
N ASP A 144 -4.61 -7.37 18.90
CA ASP A 144 -3.52 -8.35 19.09
C ASP A 144 -2.40 -8.14 18.04
N ILE A 145 -2.77 -7.88 16.78
CA ILE A 145 -1.80 -7.52 15.72
C ILE A 145 -1.02 -6.28 16.12
N SER A 146 -1.70 -5.21 16.53
CA SER A 146 -1.07 -3.99 17.00
C SER A 146 -0.10 -4.25 18.16
N ALA A 147 -0.54 -5.02 19.15
CA ALA A 147 0.30 -5.40 20.28
C ALA A 147 1.53 -6.22 19.86
N ASN A 148 1.39 -7.12 18.89
CA ASN A 148 2.49 -7.91 18.36
C ASN A 148 3.47 -7.07 17.54
N LEU A 149 3.00 -6.13 16.70
CA LEU A 149 3.84 -5.18 15.99
C LEU A 149 4.63 -4.28 16.96
N ARG A 150 4.02 -3.87 18.08
CA ARG A 150 4.72 -3.12 19.14
C ARG A 150 5.88 -3.91 19.75
N LYS A 151 5.73 -5.23 19.90
CA LYS A 151 6.84 -6.10 20.36
C LYS A 151 7.98 -6.12 19.33
N VAL A 152 7.67 -6.12 18.02
CA VAL A 152 8.70 -6.00 16.97
C VAL A 152 9.40 -4.65 17.06
N GLY A 153 8.66 -3.54 17.15
CA GLY A 153 9.24 -2.20 17.31
C GLY A 153 10.12 -2.09 18.55
N ALA A 154 9.69 -2.64 19.70
CA ALA A 154 10.48 -2.67 20.92
C ALA A 154 11.80 -3.45 20.76
N LYS A 155 11.79 -4.59 20.02
CA LYS A 155 13.03 -5.32 19.67
C LYS A 155 13.98 -4.48 18.80
N ALA A 156 13.42 -3.61 17.95
CA ALA A 156 14.18 -2.64 17.17
C ALA A 156 14.64 -1.40 17.96
N GLY A 157 14.35 -1.35 19.27
CA GLY A 157 14.73 -0.24 20.15
C GLY A 157 13.82 0.98 20.06
N MET A 158 12.58 0.84 19.59
CA MET A 158 11.59 1.92 19.54
C MET A 158 10.81 2.00 20.86
N THR A 159 10.55 3.23 21.33
CA THR A 159 9.65 3.43 22.48
C THR A 159 8.17 3.39 22.03
N PRO A 160 7.22 3.14 22.96
CA PRO A 160 5.80 3.22 22.65
C PRO A 160 5.39 4.56 22.03
N GLU A 161 5.92 5.67 22.54
CA GLU A 161 5.60 7.03 22.08
C GLU A 161 6.11 7.27 20.65
N GLN A 162 7.29 6.74 20.30
CA GLN A 162 7.82 6.80 18.92
C GLN A 162 6.91 6.01 17.96
N MET A 163 6.48 4.81 18.34
CA MET A 163 5.57 4.01 17.53
C MET A 163 4.22 4.70 17.36
N ASP A 164 3.65 5.27 18.44
CA ASP A 164 2.39 6.00 18.38
C ASP A 164 2.48 7.22 17.46
N ALA A 165 3.56 7.99 17.57
CA ALA A 165 3.79 9.13 16.69
C ALA A 165 3.87 8.72 15.22
N CYS A 166 4.52 7.59 14.91
CA CYS A 166 4.61 7.09 13.53
C CYS A 166 3.26 6.64 12.96
N TRP A 167 2.48 5.87 13.72
CA TRP A 167 1.17 5.39 13.25
C TRP A 167 0.12 6.49 13.16
N ASN A 168 0.26 7.57 13.95
CA ASN A 168 -0.62 8.73 13.91
C ASN A 168 -0.18 9.81 12.90
N ASP A 169 0.97 9.64 12.24
CA ASP A 169 1.47 10.58 11.22
C ASP A 169 0.74 10.37 9.89
N LYS A 170 -0.35 11.12 9.68
CA LYS A 170 -1.16 11.06 8.47
C LYS A 170 -0.37 11.37 7.19
N GLN A 171 0.62 12.28 7.27
CA GLN A 171 1.46 12.60 6.12
C GLN A 171 2.35 11.42 5.74
N LYS A 172 2.97 10.76 6.71
CA LYS A 172 3.76 9.55 6.48
C LYS A 172 2.91 8.44 5.85
N VAL A 173 1.71 8.20 6.36
CA VAL A 173 0.77 7.22 5.77
C VAL A 173 0.48 7.55 4.31
N ALA A 174 0.15 8.82 4.02
CA ALA A 174 -0.13 9.27 2.66
C ALA A 174 1.09 9.10 1.74
N ASP A 175 2.28 9.45 2.20
CA ASP A 175 3.54 9.31 1.45
C ASP A 175 3.85 7.84 1.13
N LEU A 176 3.69 6.94 2.09
CA LEU A 176 3.92 5.50 1.90
C LEU A 176 2.94 4.91 0.87
N VAL A 177 1.66 5.24 0.98
CA VAL A 177 0.64 4.78 0.03
C VAL A 177 0.91 5.33 -1.37
N ALA A 178 1.22 6.63 -1.50
CA ALA A 178 1.55 7.23 -2.80
C ALA A 178 2.81 6.62 -3.42
N THR A 179 3.83 6.34 -2.61
CA THR A 179 5.07 5.66 -3.04
C THR A 179 4.77 4.27 -3.59
N PHE A 180 4.05 3.46 -2.82
CA PHE A 180 3.63 2.13 -3.25
C PHE A 180 2.85 2.19 -4.56
N GLN A 181 1.79 2.99 -4.63
CA GLN A 181 0.92 3.06 -5.80
C GLN A 181 1.67 3.51 -7.05
N THR A 182 2.55 4.50 -6.92
CA THR A 182 3.33 5.03 -8.05
C THR A 182 4.28 3.97 -8.59
N HIS A 183 5.08 3.35 -7.74
CA HIS A 183 6.07 2.36 -8.17
C HIS A 183 5.42 1.07 -8.66
N ALA A 184 4.43 0.54 -7.94
CA ALA A 184 3.75 -0.70 -8.32
C ALA A 184 3.01 -0.56 -9.65
N THR A 185 2.42 0.62 -9.93
CA THR A 185 1.76 0.91 -11.21
C THR A 185 2.79 1.00 -12.35
N ALA A 186 3.90 1.73 -12.13
CA ALA A 186 4.95 1.89 -13.14
C ALA A 186 5.55 0.54 -13.56
N ASP A 187 5.83 -0.33 -12.60
CA ASP A 187 6.46 -1.64 -12.83
C ASP A 187 5.42 -2.77 -13.01
N LYS A 188 4.11 -2.42 -13.09
CA LYS A 188 3.00 -3.36 -13.32
C LYS A 188 3.03 -4.55 -12.35
N VAL A 189 3.14 -4.26 -11.05
CA VAL A 189 3.20 -5.27 -9.99
C VAL A 189 1.82 -5.87 -9.77
N GLU A 190 1.70 -7.19 -9.95
CA GLU A 190 0.44 -7.94 -9.81
C GLU A 190 0.42 -8.85 -8.56
N GLY A 191 1.57 -9.03 -7.92
CA GLY A 191 1.71 -9.88 -6.74
C GLY A 191 3.10 -9.74 -6.09
N THR A 192 3.28 -10.37 -4.94
CA THR A 192 4.53 -10.34 -4.17
C THR A 192 5.02 -11.74 -3.80
N PRO A 193 6.34 -11.98 -3.73
CA PRO A 193 7.35 -11.04 -4.15
C PRO A 193 7.44 -10.94 -5.68
N SER A 194 7.69 -9.74 -6.20
CA SER A 194 8.03 -9.50 -7.60
C SER A 194 9.36 -8.77 -7.65
N PHE A 195 10.16 -9.05 -8.67
CA PHE A 195 11.48 -8.44 -8.80
C PHE A 195 11.59 -7.63 -10.09
N VAL A 196 12.37 -6.55 -10.03
CA VAL A 196 12.85 -5.82 -11.20
C VAL A 196 14.37 -5.77 -11.11
N ILE A 197 15.05 -6.42 -12.07
CA ILE A 197 16.52 -6.50 -12.10
C ILE A 197 17.00 -5.71 -13.31
N ASP A 198 17.66 -4.60 -13.07
CA ASP A 198 18.09 -3.65 -14.11
C ASP A 198 16.97 -3.30 -15.11
N GLY A 199 15.77 -3.02 -14.59
CA GLY A 199 14.60 -2.65 -15.39
C GLY A 199 13.83 -3.81 -16.03
N GLU A 200 14.28 -5.06 -15.87
CA GLU A 200 13.59 -6.26 -16.35
C GLU A 200 12.80 -6.92 -15.23
N LYS A 201 11.50 -7.18 -15.47
CA LYS A 201 10.64 -7.86 -14.51
C LYS A 201 11.00 -9.34 -14.45
N VAL A 202 11.26 -9.83 -13.25
CA VAL A 202 11.65 -11.22 -12.96
C VAL A 202 10.70 -11.78 -11.90
N SER A 203 10.10 -12.93 -12.17
CA SER A 203 9.24 -13.61 -11.21
C SER A 203 10.05 -14.20 -10.04
N ASN A 204 9.39 -14.42 -8.90
CA ASN A 204 9.97 -15.20 -7.83
C ASN A 204 10.29 -16.62 -8.32
N GLN A 205 11.51 -17.07 -8.05
CA GLN A 205 12.04 -18.32 -8.56
C GLN A 205 13.08 -18.90 -7.59
N PRO A 206 13.47 -20.20 -7.73
CA PRO A 206 14.52 -20.79 -6.92
C PRO A 206 15.83 -20.01 -7.00
N TRP A 207 16.61 -20.06 -5.93
CA TRP A 207 17.88 -19.29 -5.83
C TRP A 207 18.81 -19.48 -7.02
N ASP A 208 18.98 -20.73 -7.47
CA ASP A 208 19.90 -21.03 -8.59
C ASP A 208 19.47 -20.37 -9.91
N GLU A 209 18.17 -20.22 -10.14
CA GLU A 209 17.66 -19.51 -11.32
C GLU A 209 17.81 -17.98 -11.16
N MET A 210 17.53 -17.47 -9.96
CA MET A 210 17.75 -16.04 -9.63
C MET A 210 19.24 -15.68 -9.82
N LYS A 211 20.13 -16.55 -9.33
CA LYS A 211 21.57 -16.39 -9.47
C LYS A 211 22.01 -16.29 -10.94
N LYS A 212 21.49 -17.15 -11.82
CA LYS A 212 21.80 -17.10 -13.26
C LYS A 212 21.41 -15.76 -13.89
N VAL A 213 20.25 -15.21 -13.51
CA VAL A 213 19.80 -13.90 -13.99
C VAL A 213 20.77 -12.80 -13.52
N ILE A 214 21.12 -12.80 -12.24
CA ILE A 214 22.05 -11.82 -11.67
C ILE A 214 23.44 -11.91 -12.34
N ASP A 215 23.99 -13.11 -12.49
CA ASP A 215 25.28 -13.33 -13.12
C ASP A 215 25.29 -12.88 -14.58
N ALA A 216 24.20 -13.12 -15.33
CA ALA A 216 24.06 -12.63 -16.70
C ALA A 216 24.02 -11.09 -16.77
N LYS A 217 23.33 -10.43 -15.83
CA LYS A 217 23.33 -8.95 -15.75
C LYS A 217 24.71 -8.39 -15.42
N LEU A 218 25.42 -9.02 -14.51
CA LEU A 218 26.81 -8.62 -14.17
C LEU A 218 27.75 -8.79 -15.35
N ALA A 219 27.68 -9.91 -16.08
CA ALA A 219 28.49 -10.15 -17.27
C ALA A 219 28.23 -9.12 -18.39
N ALA A 220 27.04 -8.59 -18.48
CA ALA A 220 26.70 -7.54 -19.47
C ALA A 220 27.24 -6.14 -19.11
N LYS A 221 27.74 -5.95 -17.87
CA LYS A 221 28.27 -4.68 -17.36
C LYS A 221 29.80 -4.62 -17.34
N GLY A 222 30.49 -5.78 -17.39
CA GLY A 222 31.95 -5.90 -17.42
C GLY A 222 32.47 -6.15 -18.79
#